data_c48f7b4c21f8d3637de0a7590f11e3ab
#
_entry.id   c48f7b4c21f8d3637de0a7590f11e3ab
#
_cell.length_a   1.000
_cell.length_b   1.000
_cell.length_c   1.000
_cell.angle_alpha   90.00
_cell.angle_beta   90.00
_cell.angle_gamma   90.00
#
_symmetry.space_group_name_H-M   'P 1'
#
loop_
_entity.id
_entity.type
_entity.pdbx_description
1 polymer ?
#
loop_
_entity_poly.entity_id
_entity_poly.type
_entity_poly.pdbx_seq_one_letter_code
_entity_poly.pdbx_strand_id
1 'polypeptide(L)'
;TIGKGYGYQVAKKVYDSKLSDDKIDQIDNILENLILDPTNRRLLINLFNIDDLSEMNLAPCAYETFFMVEYLEDNYGIVRPKLNVVLNQRSGDFIVAAHPGGWNEFQYYFLYRLIADLIGFELGTFIHNTYNLHLYNRHIDIVDNILEVEEVDMYHFIKAPFETKEEIRKEINNT
;
A
#
# COMPACT_ATOMS: atom_id res chain seq x y z
N THR A 1 21.01 -0.96 7.11
CA THR A 1 19.58 -1.24 7.34
C THR A 1 18.80 0.06 7.48
N ILE A 2 17.57 0.09 7.05
CA ILE A 2 16.67 1.26 7.23
C ILE A 2 16.00 1.30 8.61
N GLY A 3 16.39 0.38 9.53
CA GLY A 3 15.82 0.25 10.85
C GLY A 3 14.37 -0.27 10.80
N LYS A 4 13.53 0.20 11.72
CA LYS A 4 12.11 -0.17 11.81
C LYS A 4 11.23 0.52 10.76
N GLY A 5 11.68 0.53 9.50
CA GLY A 5 10.98 1.16 8.37
C GLY A 5 9.74 0.40 7.89
N TYR A 6 9.41 0.57 6.60
CA TYR A 6 8.17 0.08 5.99
C TYR A 6 7.84 -1.39 6.27
N GLY A 7 8.74 -2.31 5.93
CA GLY A 7 8.51 -3.75 6.08
C GLY A 7 8.27 -4.14 7.54
N TYR A 8 9.03 -3.56 8.47
CA TYR A 8 8.83 -3.79 9.89
C TYR A 8 7.43 -3.32 10.34
N GLN A 9 7.02 -2.11 9.95
CA GLN A 9 5.73 -1.55 10.35
C GLN A 9 4.55 -2.32 9.76
N VAL A 10 4.67 -2.81 8.53
CA VAL A 10 3.63 -3.63 7.88
C VAL A 10 3.53 -5.02 8.50
N ALA A 11 4.67 -5.70 8.70
CA ALA A 11 4.68 -7.12 9.07
C ALA A 11 4.63 -7.38 10.58
N LYS A 12 5.13 -6.46 11.39
CA LYS A 12 5.36 -6.69 12.83
C LYS A 12 4.69 -5.65 13.73
N LYS A 13 4.14 -4.60 13.14
CA LYS A 13 3.48 -3.59 13.95
C LYS A 13 2.24 -4.15 14.59
N VAL A 14 2.27 -4.10 15.89
CA VAL A 14 1.23 -4.60 16.76
C VAL A 14 0.81 -3.46 17.63
N TYR A 15 -0.45 -3.04 17.56
CA TYR A 15 -1.00 -2.05 18.47
C TYR A 15 -1.40 -2.74 19.77
N ASP A 16 -0.78 -2.34 20.88
CA ASP A 16 -1.33 -2.67 22.17
C ASP A 16 -2.57 -1.79 22.39
N SER A 17 -3.73 -2.41 22.44
CA SER A 17 -4.90 -1.75 22.97
C SER A 17 -4.74 -1.64 24.48
N LYS A 18 -4.80 -0.42 25.03
CA LYS A 18 -4.84 -0.24 26.50
C LYS A 18 -6.08 -0.88 27.15
N LEU A 19 -7.02 -1.34 26.32
CA LEU A 19 -8.29 -1.94 26.76
C LEU A 19 -8.29 -3.46 26.68
N SER A 20 -7.32 -4.05 25.97
CA SER A 20 -7.11 -5.51 25.90
C SER A 20 -5.61 -5.76 25.71
N ASP A 21 -5.13 -6.89 26.21
CA ASP A 21 -3.76 -7.40 25.94
C ASP A 21 -3.63 -7.93 24.50
N ASP A 22 -4.68 -7.75 23.69
CA ASP A 22 -4.71 -8.23 22.31
C ASP A 22 -3.92 -7.29 21.40
N LYS A 23 -2.95 -7.85 20.76
CA LYS A 23 -2.14 -7.20 19.76
C LYS A 23 -2.85 -7.25 18.41
N ILE A 24 -2.95 -6.11 17.74
CA ILE A 24 -3.61 -5.98 16.43
C ILE A 24 -2.54 -5.87 15.34
N ASP A 25 -2.50 -6.85 14.44
CA ASP A 25 -1.79 -6.75 13.18
C ASP A 25 -2.64 -5.94 12.19
N GLN A 26 -2.07 -4.89 11.60
CA GLN A 26 -2.81 -3.99 10.72
C GLN A 26 -3.33 -4.69 9.46
N ILE A 27 -2.54 -5.59 8.87
CA ILE A 27 -2.94 -6.32 7.66
C ILE A 27 -4.06 -7.30 7.98
N ASP A 28 -3.94 -8.05 9.07
CA ASP A 28 -4.99 -8.96 9.52
C ASP A 28 -6.29 -8.24 9.77
N ASN A 29 -6.22 -7.12 10.48
CA ASN A 29 -7.39 -6.31 10.77
C ASN A 29 -8.08 -5.81 9.48
N ILE A 30 -7.30 -5.41 8.47
CA ILE A 30 -7.85 -5.03 7.17
C ILE A 30 -8.53 -6.21 6.49
N LEU A 31 -7.87 -7.37 6.39
CA LEU A 31 -8.41 -8.56 5.73
C LEU A 31 -9.69 -9.06 6.40
N GLU A 32 -9.68 -9.14 7.73
CA GLU A 32 -10.85 -9.58 8.50
C GLU A 32 -12.03 -8.63 8.33
N ASN A 33 -11.80 -7.32 8.45
CA ASN A 33 -12.87 -6.34 8.31
C ASN A 33 -13.39 -6.23 6.88
N LEU A 34 -12.55 -6.34 5.85
CA LEU A 34 -13.01 -6.36 4.46
C LEU A 34 -13.94 -7.55 4.18
N ILE A 35 -13.74 -8.68 4.86
CA ILE A 35 -14.60 -9.86 4.73
C ILE A 35 -15.89 -9.71 5.55
N LEU A 36 -15.77 -9.25 6.82
CA LEU A 36 -16.89 -9.22 7.75
C LEU A 36 -17.79 -7.99 7.59
N ASP A 37 -17.21 -6.84 7.31
CA ASP A 37 -17.89 -5.56 7.14
C ASP A 37 -17.19 -4.72 6.07
N PRO A 38 -17.43 -4.98 4.78
CA PRO A 38 -16.83 -4.21 3.68
C PRO A 38 -17.16 -2.71 3.71
N THR A 39 -18.18 -2.32 4.47
CA THR A 39 -18.59 -0.91 4.63
C THR A 39 -17.85 -0.21 5.77
N ASN A 40 -16.93 -0.89 6.44
CA ASN A 40 -16.16 -0.36 7.55
C ASN A 40 -15.33 0.85 7.11
N ARG A 41 -15.41 1.92 7.88
CA ARG A 41 -14.72 3.19 7.62
C ARG A 41 -13.40 3.33 8.37
N ARG A 42 -12.89 2.25 8.97
CA ARG A 42 -11.66 2.18 9.75
C ARG A 42 -10.60 1.29 9.13
N LEU A 43 -10.71 1.05 7.82
CA LEU A 43 -9.78 0.22 7.06
C LEU A 43 -8.52 1.03 6.72
N LEU A 44 -7.65 1.16 7.69
CA LEU A 44 -6.48 2.04 7.64
C LEU A 44 -5.22 1.30 8.06
N ILE A 45 -4.16 1.44 7.28
CA ILE A 45 -2.79 1.09 7.64
C ILE A 45 -2.02 2.38 7.87
N ASN A 46 -1.37 2.52 9.03
CA ASN A 46 -0.50 3.65 9.34
C ASN A 46 0.90 3.15 9.69
N LEU A 47 1.89 3.61 8.93
CA LEU A 47 3.28 3.22 9.10
C LEU A 47 4.12 4.28 9.84
N PHE A 48 3.56 5.46 10.10
CA PHE A 48 4.24 6.52 10.82
C PHE A 48 4.08 6.33 12.34
N ASN A 49 4.84 5.38 12.88
CA ASN A 49 4.81 5.07 14.29
C ASN A 49 5.79 5.96 15.06
N ILE A 50 5.26 6.87 15.87
CA ILE A 50 6.04 7.86 16.62
C ILE A 50 7.01 7.19 17.59
N ASP A 51 6.62 6.08 18.21
CA ASP A 51 7.45 5.38 19.20
C ASP A 51 8.69 4.73 18.58
N ASP A 52 8.62 4.40 17.29
CA ASP A 52 9.73 3.76 16.54
C ASP A 52 10.60 4.75 15.75
N LEU A 53 10.24 6.05 15.68
CA LEU A 53 10.96 7.03 14.86
C LEU A 53 12.45 7.12 15.17
N SER A 54 12.83 6.99 16.44
CA SER A 54 14.24 7.04 16.87
C SER A 54 15.05 5.84 16.39
N GLU A 55 14.39 4.74 16.00
CA GLU A 55 15.03 3.53 15.49
C GLU A 55 14.95 3.43 13.95
N MET A 56 14.43 4.46 13.30
CA MET A 56 14.35 4.57 11.83
C MET A 56 15.45 5.49 11.32
N ASN A 57 16.20 5.07 10.30
CA ASN A 57 17.12 5.96 9.60
C ASN A 57 16.37 7.01 8.77
N LEU A 58 15.17 6.68 8.33
CA LEU A 58 14.28 7.57 7.59
C LEU A 58 12.83 7.24 7.96
N ALA A 59 12.10 8.23 8.44
CA ALA A 59 10.68 8.10 8.71
C ALA A 59 9.90 7.83 7.40
N PRO A 60 8.85 6.98 7.41
CA PRO A 60 8.09 6.63 6.24
C PRO A 60 7.60 7.85 5.47
N CYS A 61 7.86 7.91 4.16
CA CYS A 61 7.35 8.95 3.26
C CYS A 61 5.89 8.66 2.90
N ALA A 62 5.62 7.47 2.39
CA ALA A 62 4.28 6.94 2.22
C ALA A 62 3.86 6.32 3.57
N TYR A 63 2.99 7.00 4.27
CA TYR A 63 2.78 6.73 5.70
C TYR A 63 1.41 6.17 6.04
N GLU A 64 0.43 6.38 5.18
CA GLU A 64 -0.95 5.99 5.44
C GLU A 64 -1.59 5.42 4.18
N THR A 65 -2.33 4.33 4.34
CA THR A 65 -3.10 3.72 3.27
C THR A 65 -4.51 3.44 3.75
N PHE A 66 -5.50 3.98 3.06
CA PHE A 66 -6.90 3.81 3.37
C PHE A 66 -7.59 2.95 2.32
N PHE A 67 -8.38 1.97 2.77
CA PHE A 67 -9.11 1.04 1.91
C PHE A 67 -10.61 1.32 1.98
N MET A 68 -11.28 1.24 0.85
CA MET A 68 -12.73 1.44 0.72
C MET A 68 -13.29 0.44 -0.28
N VAL A 69 -14.51 -0.02 -0.05
CA VAL A 69 -15.21 -0.90 -0.98
C VAL A 69 -16.34 -0.15 -1.65
N GLU A 70 -16.41 -0.27 -2.96
CA GLU A 70 -17.49 0.23 -3.79
C GLU A 70 -18.21 -0.95 -4.44
N TYR A 71 -19.53 -0.88 -4.48
CA TYR A 71 -20.35 -1.88 -5.15
C TYR A 71 -20.88 -1.30 -6.46
N LEU A 72 -20.38 -1.80 -7.58
CA LEU A 72 -20.80 -1.36 -8.90
C LEU A 72 -21.53 -2.47 -9.64
N GLU A 73 -22.66 -2.09 -10.24
CA GLU A 73 -23.41 -2.94 -11.14
C GLU A 73 -22.80 -2.90 -12.54
N ASP A 74 -22.51 -4.07 -13.10
CA ASP A 74 -22.02 -4.18 -14.46
C ASP A 74 -23.16 -4.09 -15.50
N ASN A 75 -22.81 -4.11 -16.79
CA ASN A 75 -23.77 -4.02 -17.89
C ASN A 75 -24.77 -5.19 -17.95
N TYR A 76 -24.59 -6.23 -17.15
CA TYR A 76 -25.44 -7.40 -17.04
C TYR A 76 -26.30 -7.41 -15.77
N GLY A 77 -26.24 -6.32 -14.97
CA GLY A 77 -26.97 -6.21 -13.70
C GLY A 77 -26.30 -6.95 -12.54
N ILE A 78 -25.01 -7.37 -12.69
CA ILE A 78 -24.28 -8.07 -11.65
C ILE A 78 -23.53 -7.05 -10.81
N VAL A 79 -23.83 -7.02 -9.51
CA VAL A 79 -23.15 -6.15 -8.54
C VAL A 79 -21.87 -6.85 -8.04
N ARG A 80 -20.72 -6.20 -8.20
CA ARG A 80 -19.43 -6.71 -7.74
C ARG A 80 -18.72 -5.73 -6.81
N PRO A 81 -18.10 -6.25 -5.74
CA PRO A 81 -17.28 -5.40 -4.87
C PRO A 81 -15.97 -5.03 -5.56
N LYS A 82 -15.64 -3.75 -5.55
CA LYS A 82 -14.35 -3.21 -5.98
C LYS A 82 -13.62 -2.60 -4.80
N LEU A 83 -12.38 -3.00 -4.61
CA LEU A 83 -11.52 -2.40 -3.61
C LEU A 83 -10.91 -1.12 -4.17
N ASN A 84 -11.06 -0.01 -3.47
CA ASN A 84 -10.42 1.27 -3.75
C ASN A 84 -9.39 1.56 -2.68
N VAL A 85 -8.30 2.22 -3.06
CA VAL A 85 -7.20 2.57 -2.15
C VAL A 85 -6.79 4.02 -2.32
N VAL A 86 -6.54 4.67 -1.18
CA VAL A 86 -5.90 6.00 -1.12
C VAL A 86 -4.60 5.87 -0.36
N LEU A 87 -3.49 6.14 -1.04
CA LEU A 87 -2.16 6.22 -0.46
C LEU A 87 -1.82 7.67 -0.16
N ASN A 88 -1.42 7.98 1.08
CA ASN A 88 -0.95 9.28 1.50
C ASN A 88 0.56 9.28 1.72
N GLN A 89 1.26 10.10 0.96
CA GLN A 89 2.71 10.27 1.00
C GLN A 89 3.07 11.71 1.35
N ARG A 90 3.80 11.90 2.47
CA ARG A 90 4.18 13.24 2.94
C ARG A 90 5.27 13.90 2.11
N SER A 91 6.12 13.10 1.46
CA SER A 91 7.28 13.55 0.71
C SER A 91 7.61 12.57 -0.40
N GLY A 92 7.75 13.03 -1.64
CA GLY A 92 8.00 12.21 -2.80
C GLY A 92 9.13 12.75 -3.66
N ASP A 93 10.27 12.03 -3.72
CA ASP A 93 11.25 12.21 -4.77
C ASP A 93 10.64 11.71 -6.08
N PHE A 94 10.42 12.62 -7.03
CA PHE A 94 9.75 12.30 -8.29
C PHE A 94 10.44 11.16 -9.04
N ILE A 95 11.77 11.18 -9.10
CA ILE A 95 12.52 10.20 -9.91
C ILE A 95 12.52 8.80 -9.29
N VAL A 96 12.54 8.71 -7.97
CA VAL A 96 12.76 7.41 -7.30
C VAL A 96 11.48 6.80 -6.78
N ALA A 97 10.58 7.61 -6.27
CA ALA A 97 9.52 7.09 -5.41
C ALA A 97 8.10 7.49 -5.80
N ALA A 98 7.91 8.66 -6.38
CA ALA A 98 6.60 9.27 -6.49
C ALA A 98 6.07 9.41 -7.94
N HIS A 99 6.86 9.04 -8.96
CA HIS A 99 6.36 8.97 -10.33
C HIS A 99 5.53 7.69 -10.55
N PRO A 100 4.69 7.62 -11.58
CA PRO A 100 4.00 6.39 -11.95
C PRO A 100 4.98 5.22 -12.13
N GLY A 101 4.78 4.14 -11.39
CA GLY A 101 5.70 3.01 -11.33
C GLY A 101 6.92 3.21 -10.42
N GLY A 102 7.03 4.32 -9.70
CA GLY A 102 8.07 4.54 -8.69
C GLY A 102 7.94 3.59 -7.50
N TRP A 103 9.00 3.48 -6.72
CA TRP A 103 9.08 2.45 -5.66
C TRP A 103 7.93 2.48 -4.66
N ASN A 104 7.50 3.67 -4.23
CA ASN A 104 6.38 3.76 -3.30
C ASN A 104 5.07 3.36 -3.96
N GLU A 105 4.79 3.86 -5.16
CA GLU A 105 3.57 3.49 -5.88
C GLU A 105 3.53 1.99 -6.17
N PHE A 106 4.62 1.44 -6.70
CA PHE A 106 4.72 0.01 -7.00
C PHE A 106 4.48 -0.86 -5.75
N GLN A 107 5.15 -0.53 -4.63
CA GLN A 107 5.02 -1.28 -3.39
C GLN A 107 3.58 -1.32 -2.88
N TYR A 108 2.91 -0.17 -2.86
CA TYR A 108 1.55 -0.08 -2.33
C TYR A 108 0.51 -0.59 -3.33
N TYR A 109 0.74 -0.42 -4.62
CA TYR A 109 -0.11 -1.05 -5.64
C TYR A 109 -0.04 -2.58 -5.56
N PHE A 110 1.15 -3.12 -5.35
CA PHE A 110 1.33 -4.55 -5.15
C PHE A 110 0.59 -5.06 -3.91
N LEU A 111 0.71 -4.36 -2.77
CA LEU A 111 -0.04 -4.69 -1.55
C LEU A 111 -1.55 -4.63 -1.78
N TYR A 112 -2.02 -3.58 -2.44
CA TYR A 112 -3.43 -3.42 -2.81
C TYR A 112 -3.93 -4.59 -3.66
N ARG A 113 -3.16 -4.98 -4.67
CA ARG A 113 -3.48 -6.12 -5.53
C ARG A 113 -3.55 -7.43 -4.75
N LEU A 114 -2.58 -7.69 -3.87
CA LEU A 114 -2.57 -8.87 -3.02
C LEU A 114 -3.80 -8.95 -2.12
N ILE A 115 -4.17 -7.85 -1.48
CA ILE A 115 -5.36 -7.79 -0.63
C ILE A 115 -6.62 -8.09 -1.45
N ALA A 116 -6.78 -7.45 -2.61
CA ALA A 116 -7.94 -7.66 -3.48
C ALA A 116 -8.06 -9.12 -3.94
N ASP A 117 -6.95 -9.72 -4.39
CA ASP A 117 -6.91 -11.12 -4.83
C ASP A 117 -7.26 -12.09 -3.70
N LEU A 118 -6.79 -11.82 -2.45
CA LEU A 118 -7.07 -12.67 -1.29
C LEU A 118 -8.53 -12.70 -0.89
N ILE A 119 -9.21 -11.55 -0.98
CA ILE A 119 -10.61 -11.44 -0.57
C ILE A 119 -11.58 -11.66 -1.75
N GLY A 120 -11.07 -11.82 -2.97
CA GLY A 120 -11.86 -12.03 -4.17
C GLY A 120 -12.60 -10.78 -4.66
N PHE A 121 -12.07 -9.58 -4.40
CA PHE A 121 -12.63 -8.31 -4.87
C PHE A 121 -11.94 -7.89 -6.18
N GLU A 122 -12.70 -7.20 -7.03
CA GLU A 122 -12.12 -6.55 -8.21
C GLU A 122 -11.29 -5.32 -7.80
N LEU A 123 -10.29 -4.99 -8.61
CA LEU A 123 -9.54 -3.74 -8.42
C LEU A 123 -10.43 -2.56 -8.84
N GLY A 124 -10.53 -1.59 -7.95
CA GLY A 124 -11.16 -0.30 -8.21
C GLY A 124 -10.12 0.78 -8.52
N THR A 125 -10.21 1.92 -7.84
CA THR A 125 -9.33 3.07 -8.05
C THR A 125 -8.19 3.06 -7.04
N PHE A 126 -6.97 3.29 -7.53
CA PHE A 126 -5.78 3.56 -6.72
C PHE A 126 -5.46 5.06 -6.80
N ILE A 127 -5.53 5.77 -5.67
CA ILE A 127 -5.23 7.19 -5.58
C ILE A 127 -3.94 7.37 -4.78
N HIS A 128 -2.96 8.05 -5.36
CA HIS A 128 -1.70 8.37 -4.70
C HIS A 128 -1.59 9.88 -4.46
N ASN A 129 -1.73 10.31 -3.22
CA ASN A 129 -1.58 11.70 -2.80
C ASN A 129 -0.15 11.95 -2.34
N THR A 130 0.59 12.79 -3.04
CA THR A 130 1.93 13.23 -2.64
C THR A 130 1.91 14.70 -2.26
N TYR A 131 2.13 15.02 -0.97
CA TYR A 131 2.01 16.39 -0.46
C TYR A 131 3.21 17.27 -0.79
N ASN A 132 4.42 16.74 -0.73
CA ASN A 132 5.65 17.43 -1.10
C ASN A 132 6.33 16.64 -2.22
N LEU A 133 5.87 16.86 -3.44
CA LEU A 133 6.52 16.33 -4.64
C LEU A 133 7.71 17.21 -4.99
N HIS A 134 8.88 16.63 -5.13
CA HIS A 134 10.11 17.36 -5.43
C HIS A 134 11.04 16.58 -6.34
N LEU A 135 11.94 17.34 -6.98
CA LEU A 135 13.01 16.83 -7.81
C LEU A 135 14.34 17.33 -7.24
N TYR A 136 15.29 16.43 -7.00
CA TYR A 136 16.64 16.85 -6.60
C TYR A 136 17.44 17.39 -7.79
N ASN A 137 18.24 18.43 -7.56
CA ASN A 137 19.08 19.04 -8.59
C ASN A 137 19.96 18.03 -9.34
N ARG A 138 20.45 17.00 -8.64
CA ARG A 138 21.25 15.91 -9.24
C ARG A 138 20.48 15.05 -10.25
N HIS A 139 19.17 15.16 -10.30
CA HIS A 139 18.32 14.36 -11.20
C HIS A 139 17.78 15.16 -12.40
N ILE A 140 18.07 16.46 -12.49
CA ILE A 140 17.54 17.31 -13.55
C ILE A 140 17.93 16.78 -14.94
N ASP A 141 19.19 16.36 -15.10
CA ASP A 141 19.72 15.90 -16.38
C ASP A 141 19.06 14.59 -16.90
N ILE A 142 18.36 13.86 -16.04
CA ILE A 142 17.69 12.62 -16.43
C ILE A 142 16.19 12.80 -16.70
N VAL A 143 15.63 13.98 -16.43
CA VAL A 143 14.20 14.26 -16.62
C VAL A 143 13.81 14.13 -18.08
N ASP A 144 14.61 14.70 -18.99
CA ASP A 144 14.34 14.66 -20.42
C ASP A 144 14.31 13.22 -20.92
N ASN A 145 15.24 12.38 -20.46
CA ASN A 145 15.26 10.96 -20.80
C ASN A 145 14.01 10.21 -20.31
N ILE A 146 13.48 10.56 -19.14
CA ILE A 146 12.26 9.95 -18.62
C ILE A 146 11.04 10.36 -19.42
N LEU A 147 10.98 11.62 -19.84
CA LEU A 147 9.87 12.15 -20.66
C LEU A 147 9.85 11.57 -22.09
N GLU A 148 10.98 11.07 -22.58
CA GLU A 148 11.10 10.46 -23.91
C GLU A 148 10.76 8.94 -23.90
N VAL A 149 10.62 8.32 -22.74
CA VAL A 149 10.27 6.90 -22.67
C VAL A 149 8.80 6.72 -23.08
N GLU A 150 8.59 5.91 -24.13
CA GLU A 150 7.24 5.48 -24.50
C GLU A 150 6.55 4.76 -23.33
N GLU A 151 5.26 4.98 -23.19
CA GLU A 151 4.44 4.28 -22.19
C GLU A 151 4.58 2.78 -22.39
N VAL A 152 5.28 2.12 -21.48
CA VAL A 152 5.32 0.66 -21.42
C VAL A 152 4.17 0.21 -20.54
N ASP A 153 3.32 -0.67 -21.07
CA ASP A 153 2.30 -1.33 -20.25
C ASP A 153 2.98 -2.20 -19.18
N MET A 154 3.28 -1.59 -18.05
CA MET A 154 3.94 -2.23 -16.92
C MET A 154 3.00 -3.14 -16.11
N TYR A 155 1.73 -3.20 -16.45
CA TYR A 155 0.71 -3.91 -15.66
C TYR A 155 0.52 -5.38 -16.02
N HIS A 156 1.43 -5.98 -16.75
CA HIS A 156 1.52 -7.44 -16.82
C HIS A 156 2.06 -8.01 -15.50
N PHE A 157 1.32 -7.73 -14.42
CA PHE A 157 1.66 -8.30 -13.14
C PHE A 157 1.50 -9.82 -13.17
N ILE A 158 2.56 -10.48 -12.79
CA ILE A 158 2.53 -11.88 -12.39
C ILE A 158 1.38 -12.04 -11.40
N LYS A 159 0.45 -12.93 -11.71
CA LYS A 159 -0.58 -13.36 -10.75
C LYS A 159 0.15 -13.67 -9.43
N ALA A 160 -0.28 -13.07 -8.34
CA ALA A 160 0.38 -13.29 -7.06
C ALA A 160 0.50 -14.80 -6.81
N PRO A 161 1.68 -15.34 -6.54
CA PRO A 161 1.89 -16.78 -6.40
C PRO A 161 1.32 -17.34 -5.09
N PHE A 162 0.56 -16.51 -4.37
CA PHE A 162 0.05 -16.81 -3.04
C PHE A 162 -1.44 -17.11 -3.11
N GLU A 163 -1.86 -18.21 -2.52
CA GLU A 163 -3.25 -18.64 -2.44
C GLU A 163 -3.84 -18.42 -1.04
N THR A 164 -2.97 -18.22 -0.03
CA THR A 164 -3.39 -18.08 1.36
C THR A 164 -2.74 -16.87 2.05
N LYS A 165 -3.45 -16.39 3.08
CA LYS A 165 -2.98 -15.33 3.98
C LYS A 165 -1.65 -15.70 4.66
N GLU A 166 -1.50 -16.96 5.05
CA GLU A 166 -0.31 -17.50 5.69
C GLU A 166 0.91 -17.46 4.78
N GLU A 167 0.73 -17.75 3.49
CA GLU A 167 1.81 -17.69 2.50
C GLU A 167 2.29 -16.25 2.30
N ILE A 168 1.39 -15.29 2.20
CA ILE A 168 1.74 -13.87 2.08
C ILE A 168 2.47 -13.40 3.32
N ARG A 169 1.98 -13.74 4.52
CA ARG A 169 2.66 -13.39 5.79
C ARG A 169 4.05 -13.97 5.87
N LYS A 170 4.21 -15.22 5.45
CA LYS A 170 5.52 -15.86 5.43
C LYS A 170 6.48 -15.12 4.53
N GLU A 171 6.04 -14.68 3.35
CA GLU A 171 6.89 -13.95 2.41
C GLU A 171 7.23 -12.56 2.93
N ILE A 172 6.27 -11.81 3.43
CA ILE A 172 6.50 -10.49 4.05
C ILE A 172 7.50 -10.57 5.21
N ASN A 173 7.45 -11.65 6.01
CA ASN A 173 8.36 -11.84 7.13
C ASN A 173 9.77 -12.34 6.73
N ASN A 174 9.94 -12.84 5.51
CA ASN A 174 11.22 -13.32 4.99
C ASN A 174 12.01 -12.22 4.24
N THR A 175 11.40 -11.07 3.97
CA THR A 175 12.03 -9.88 3.34
C THR A 175 12.49 -8.87 4.40
#